data_c1a1f2d533dc2238ac8a7e5be46dbdce
#
_entry.id   c1a1f2d533dc2238ac8a7e5be46dbdce
#
_cell.length_a   1.000
_cell.length_b   1.000
_cell.length_c   1.000
_cell.angle_alpha   90.00
_cell.angle_beta   90.00
_cell.angle_gamma   90.00
#
_symmetry.space_group_name_H-M   'P 1'
#
loop_
_entity.id
_entity.type
_entity.pdbx_description
1 polymer ?
#
loop_
_entity_poly.entity_id
_entity_poly.type
_entity_poly.pdbx_seq_one_letter_code
_entity_poly.pdbx_strand_id
1 'polypeptide(L)'
;MSIMKKYIHNWDELTAEQQAKAKEQFKGNPGLNASVVHPAAKFFEEHKWVKIDRFIDRNMANLLYHHVQLEAARLNYLEEKNIEYSGDTYGIFNDTQAPGDFSKYGDPIMDTLLSLSLEQMQTLTATELVPTYSYHRLYTTGTELERHSDRPSCEISTTLCLGYDNSNVDASRYPDWDWPMYIEEKDGTKLPIHMKPGDMIIYRGCDLKHWREPLWGKNHAQVFLHYNEKGGEYDIPYDGRPLLGFDASFRSEESLTRQNKLDKDLQERQAKEYVTENKVIDTSKKVIY
;
A
#
# COMPACT_ATOMS: atom_id res chain seq x y z
N MET A 1 26.20 3.42 11.47
CA MET A 1 25.36 4.04 12.52
C MET A 1 25.12 2.99 13.59
N SER A 2 25.24 3.33 14.92
CA SER A 2 25.02 2.29 15.95
C SER A 2 23.54 1.91 15.97
N ILE A 3 23.24 0.62 15.96
CA ILE A 3 21.89 0.05 16.00
C ILE A 3 21.06 0.61 17.18
N MET A 4 21.72 1.05 18.24
CA MET A 4 21.09 1.62 19.43
C MET A 4 20.51 3.03 19.20
N LYS A 5 21.07 3.83 18.28
CA LYS A 5 20.49 5.11 17.87
C LYS A 5 19.11 4.97 17.20
N LYS A 6 18.83 3.81 16.66
CA LYS A 6 17.57 3.49 16.00
C LYS A 6 16.41 3.27 16.99
N TYR A 7 16.73 2.82 18.23
CA TYR A 7 15.72 2.43 19.20
C TYR A 7 15.62 3.34 20.43
N ILE A 8 16.64 4.19 20.66
CA ILE A 8 16.65 5.16 21.75
C ILE A 8 16.75 6.54 21.15
N HIS A 9 15.66 7.28 21.17
CA HIS A 9 15.48 8.56 20.49
C HIS A 9 16.53 9.62 20.88
N ASN A 10 17.01 9.58 22.12
CA ASN A 10 18.02 10.49 22.67
C ASN A 10 19.37 9.80 22.94
N TRP A 11 19.74 8.78 22.17
CA TRP A 11 20.95 7.98 22.39
C TRP A 11 22.22 8.82 22.53
N ASP A 12 22.36 9.88 21.73
CA ASP A 12 23.54 10.73 21.74
C ASP A 12 23.60 11.70 22.93
N GLU A 13 22.47 11.91 23.65
CA GLU A 13 22.35 12.73 24.85
C GLU A 13 22.65 11.91 26.13
N LEU A 14 22.71 10.57 26.01
CA LEU A 14 23.01 9.69 27.12
C LEU A 14 24.51 9.73 27.45
N THR A 15 24.83 9.71 28.77
CA THR A 15 26.20 9.53 29.20
C THR A 15 26.74 8.15 28.79
N ALA A 16 28.07 8.00 28.76
CA ALA A 16 28.70 6.73 28.44
C ALA A 16 28.24 5.58 29.37
N GLU A 17 28.00 5.89 30.67
CA GLU A 17 27.48 4.91 31.65
C GLU A 17 26.01 4.53 31.33
N GLN A 18 25.17 5.49 31.01
CA GLN A 18 23.78 5.23 30.60
C GLN A 18 23.72 4.43 29.32
N GLN A 19 24.56 4.73 28.31
CA GLN A 19 24.70 3.96 27.10
C GLN A 19 25.18 2.52 27.38
N ALA A 20 26.14 2.34 28.29
CA ALA A 20 26.63 1.01 28.70
C ALA A 20 25.53 0.22 29.39
N LYS A 21 24.78 0.85 30.32
CA LYS A 21 23.67 0.23 31.04
C LYS A 21 22.53 -0.15 30.10
N ALA A 22 22.19 0.73 29.16
CA ALA A 22 21.22 0.42 28.12
C ALA A 22 21.69 -0.77 27.27
N LYS A 23 22.94 -0.80 26.81
CA LYS A 23 23.51 -1.94 26.08
C LYS A 23 23.43 -3.24 26.88
N GLU A 24 23.67 -3.18 28.21
CA GLU A 24 23.60 -4.36 29.08
C GLU A 24 22.18 -4.86 29.28
N GLN A 25 21.22 -3.95 29.50
CA GLN A 25 19.79 -4.28 29.57
C GLN A 25 19.29 -4.92 28.23
N PHE A 26 19.87 -4.51 27.15
CA PHE A 26 19.52 -5.04 25.82
C PHE A 26 20.27 -6.31 25.44
N LYS A 27 21.42 -6.63 26.07
CA LYS A 27 22.14 -7.88 25.84
C LYS A 27 21.37 -9.14 26.24
N GLY A 28 20.49 -9.04 27.23
CA GLY A 28 19.63 -10.15 27.66
C GLY A 28 18.25 -10.17 26.99
N ASN A 29 17.95 -9.18 26.15
CA ASN A 29 16.66 -9.12 25.45
C ASN A 29 16.85 -9.61 24.01
N PRO A 30 16.36 -10.83 23.65
CA PRO A 30 16.49 -11.35 22.29
C PRO A 30 15.94 -10.40 21.22
N GLY A 31 15.12 -9.36 21.62
CA GLY A 31 14.57 -8.34 20.75
C GLY A 31 15.56 -7.32 20.21
N LEU A 32 16.85 -7.32 20.64
CA LEU A 32 17.82 -6.29 20.22
C LEU A 32 19.17 -6.84 19.74
N ASN A 33 19.34 -8.14 19.74
CA ASN A 33 20.32 -8.76 18.86
C ASN A 33 19.87 -8.52 17.40
N ALA A 34 20.80 -8.25 16.51
CA ALA A 34 20.56 -8.03 15.07
C ALA A 34 19.81 -9.20 14.34
N SER A 35 19.22 -10.12 15.06
CA SER A 35 18.45 -11.28 14.63
C SER A 35 16.99 -11.27 15.10
N VAL A 36 16.51 -10.25 15.78
CA VAL A 36 15.07 -10.20 16.12
C VAL A 36 14.35 -9.36 15.09
N VAL A 37 13.88 -10.09 14.09
CA VAL A 37 12.92 -9.62 13.09
C VAL A 37 11.64 -9.20 13.82
N HIS A 38 11.10 -8.03 13.52
CA HIS A 38 9.83 -7.55 14.07
C HIS A 38 8.74 -8.61 13.84
N PRO A 39 7.83 -8.89 14.81
CA PRO A 39 6.80 -9.92 14.61
C PRO A 39 5.98 -9.74 13.33
N ALA A 40 5.66 -8.49 12.95
CA ALA A 40 5.00 -8.18 11.70
C ALA A 40 5.83 -8.60 10.48
N ALA A 41 7.15 -8.44 10.53
CA ALA A 41 8.02 -8.84 9.41
C ALA A 41 8.09 -10.35 9.23
N LYS A 42 8.04 -11.13 10.31
CA LYS A 42 7.91 -12.60 10.21
C LYS A 42 6.59 -13.00 9.57
N PHE A 43 5.50 -12.39 10.02
CA PHE A 43 4.18 -12.62 9.44
C PHE A 43 4.16 -12.24 7.95
N PHE A 44 4.73 -11.08 7.60
CA PHE A 44 4.84 -10.62 6.21
C PHE A 44 5.69 -11.56 5.34
N GLU A 45 6.79 -12.09 5.87
CA GLU A 45 7.63 -13.07 5.15
C GLU A 45 6.85 -14.36 4.86
N GLU A 46 6.06 -14.85 5.82
CA GLU A 46 5.29 -16.09 5.72
C GLU A 46 4.06 -15.93 4.80
N HIS A 47 3.25 -14.89 5.06
CA HIS A 47 1.93 -14.69 4.42
C HIS A 47 1.96 -13.74 3.24
N LYS A 48 3.06 -12.97 3.04
CA LYS A 48 3.20 -11.93 2.01
C LYS A 48 2.30 -10.70 2.22
N TRP A 49 1.66 -10.60 3.36
CA TRP A 49 0.87 -9.45 3.81
C TRP A 49 0.92 -9.33 5.32
N VAL A 50 0.61 -8.13 5.84
CA VAL A 50 0.41 -7.88 7.27
C VAL A 50 -0.47 -6.65 7.48
N LYS A 51 -1.37 -6.70 8.46
CA LYS A 51 -2.13 -5.54 8.90
C LYS A 51 -1.43 -4.86 10.07
N ILE A 52 -1.34 -3.55 10.02
CA ILE A 52 -0.81 -2.69 11.08
C ILE A 52 -1.92 -1.78 11.58
N ASP A 53 -2.36 -2.00 12.81
CA ASP A 53 -3.35 -1.14 13.45
C ASP A 53 -2.74 0.22 13.81
N ARG A 54 -3.42 1.29 13.48
CA ARG A 54 -2.98 2.67 13.76
C ARG A 54 -1.56 2.96 13.29
N PHE A 55 -1.28 2.65 12.03
CA PHE A 55 -0.01 3.01 11.38
C PHE A 55 0.22 4.53 11.43
N ILE A 56 -0.85 5.31 11.25
CA ILE A 56 -0.90 6.74 11.55
C ILE A 56 -1.99 7.01 12.62
N ASP A 57 -1.85 8.11 13.34
CA ASP A 57 -2.88 8.49 14.31
C ASP A 57 -4.17 8.96 13.61
N ARG A 58 -5.29 8.92 14.37
CA ARG A 58 -6.61 9.25 13.82
C ARG A 58 -6.76 10.70 13.37
N ASN A 59 -6.04 11.64 14.00
CA ASN A 59 -6.14 13.06 13.61
C ASN A 59 -5.45 13.27 12.26
N MET A 60 -4.31 12.62 12.05
CA MET A 60 -3.64 12.62 10.75
C MET A 60 -4.50 11.94 9.69
N ALA A 61 -5.05 10.77 9.97
CA ALA A 61 -5.96 10.09 9.03
C ALA A 61 -7.15 10.98 8.67
N ASN A 62 -7.78 11.62 9.66
CA ASN A 62 -8.91 12.54 9.43
C ASN A 62 -8.50 13.78 8.63
N LEU A 63 -7.33 14.38 8.88
CA LEU A 63 -6.81 15.49 8.08
C LEU A 63 -6.65 15.09 6.61
N LEU A 64 -6.03 13.94 6.36
CA LEU A 64 -5.81 13.42 5.01
C LEU A 64 -7.13 13.02 4.33
N TYR A 65 -8.10 12.49 5.07
CA TYR A 65 -9.44 12.21 4.56
C TYR A 65 -10.13 13.48 4.03
N HIS A 66 -10.11 14.54 4.82
CA HIS A 66 -10.68 15.84 4.38
C HIS A 66 -9.88 16.48 3.25
N HIS A 67 -8.56 16.29 3.21
CA HIS A 67 -7.73 16.71 2.09
C HIS A 67 -8.19 16.05 0.78
N VAL A 68 -8.36 14.73 0.77
CA VAL A 68 -8.84 13.98 -0.42
C VAL A 68 -10.24 14.45 -0.85
N GLN A 69 -11.15 14.64 0.12
CA GLN A 69 -12.49 15.16 -0.17
C GLN A 69 -12.46 16.55 -0.80
N LEU A 70 -11.59 17.45 -0.31
CA LEU A 70 -11.44 18.78 -0.87
C LEU A 70 -10.86 18.75 -2.29
N GLU A 71 -9.90 17.88 -2.56
CA GLU A 71 -9.35 17.70 -3.91
C GLU A 71 -10.41 17.18 -4.89
N ALA A 72 -11.19 16.17 -4.50
CA ALA A 72 -12.30 15.68 -5.29
C ALA A 72 -13.35 16.77 -5.57
N ALA A 73 -13.70 17.58 -4.57
CA ALA A 73 -14.64 18.69 -4.73
C ALA A 73 -14.08 19.78 -5.67
N ARG A 74 -12.79 20.06 -5.63
CA ARG A 74 -12.12 20.99 -6.56
C ARG A 74 -12.21 20.48 -8.00
N LEU A 75 -11.91 19.21 -8.23
CA LEU A 75 -11.99 18.61 -9.56
C LEU A 75 -13.42 18.63 -10.09
N ASN A 76 -14.42 18.24 -9.28
CA ASN A 76 -15.83 18.33 -9.64
C ASN A 76 -16.23 19.76 -10.06
N TYR A 77 -15.78 20.78 -9.34
CA TYR A 77 -16.05 22.16 -9.70
C TYR A 77 -15.47 22.55 -11.07
N LEU A 78 -14.24 22.11 -11.37
CA LEU A 78 -13.61 22.39 -12.67
C LEU A 78 -14.41 21.74 -13.80
N GLU A 79 -14.83 20.50 -13.64
CA GLU A 79 -15.64 19.76 -14.63
C GLU A 79 -17.02 20.37 -14.83
N GLU A 80 -17.74 20.70 -13.74
CA GLU A 80 -19.05 21.38 -13.80
C GLU A 80 -19.00 22.73 -14.51
N LYS A 81 -17.87 23.44 -14.40
CA LYS A 81 -17.66 24.75 -15.05
C LYS A 81 -17.01 24.64 -16.42
N ASN A 82 -16.70 23.45 -16.88
CA ASN A 82 -15.96 23.21 -18.12
C ASN A 82 -14.64 24.03 -18.16
N ILE A 83 -13.93 24.09 -17.03
CA ILE A 83 -12.63 24.73 -16.93
C ILE A 83 -11.57 23.69 -17.30
N GLU A 84 -10.71 24.01 -18.24
CA GLU A 84 -9.59 23.16 -18.64
C GLU A 84 -8.61 22.98 -17.47
N TYR A 85 -8.18 21.75 -17.23
CA TYR A 85 -7.24 21.41 -16.15
C TYR A 85 -6.29 20.28 -16.58
N SER A 86 -5.18 20.13 -15.86
CA SER A 86 -4.31 18.94 -15.98
C SER A 86 -4.74 17.88 -14.97
N GLY A 87 -4.99 16.66 -15.44
CA GLY A 87 -5.27 15.50 -14.59
C GLY A 87 -4.11 15.16 -13.65
N ASP A 88 -2.87 15.39 -14.09
CA ASP A 88 -1.69 15.20 -13.25
C ASP A 88 -1.66 16.15 -12.03
N THR A 89 -2.20 17.37 -12.18
CA THR A 89 -2.24 18.37 -11.11
C THR A 89 -3.47 18.23 -10.20
N TYR A 90 -4.63 17.99 -10.79
CA TYR A 90 -5.91 18.02 -10.05
C TYR A 90 -6.50 16.64 -9.75
N GLY A 91 -5.96 15.57 -10.35
CA GLY A 91 -6.52 14.23 -10.30
C GLY A 91 -7.46 13.94 -11.46
N ILE A 92 -8.09 12.78 -11.43
CA ILE A 92 -8.96 12.27 -12.49
C ILE A 92 -10.18 11.54 -11.91
N PHE A 93 -11.28 11.44 -12.70
CA PHE A 93 -12.43 10.57 -12.45
C PHE A 93 -12.51 9.37 -13.41
N ASN A 94 -11.56 9.23 -14.33
CA ASN A 94 -11.58 8.21 -15.36
C ASN A 94 -10.52 7.11 -15.17
N ASP A 95 -10.10 6.86 -13.92
CA ASP A 95 -9.23 5.73 -13.62
C ASP A 95 -9.92 4.41 -14.00
N THR A 96 -9.24 3.57 -14.77
CA THR A 96 -9.83 2.33 -15.32
C THR A 96 -10.19 1.29 -14.27
N GLN A 97 -9.55 1.32 -13.09
CA GLN A 97 -9.88 0.41 -11.98
C GLN A 97 -11.06 0.89 -11.13
N ALA A 98 -11.34 2.20 -11.14
CA ALA A 98 -12.43 2.80 -10.36
C ALA A 98 -13.06 3.96 -11.16
N PRO A 99 -13.73 3.68 -12.29
CA PRO A 99 -14.34 4.71 -13.12
C PRO A 99 -15.41 5.49 -12.34
N GLY A 100 -15.31 6.81 -12.40
CA GLY A 100 -16.22 7.71 -11.68
C GLY A 100 -15.74 8.13 -10.29
N ASP A 101 -14.74 7.47 -9.74
CA ASP A 101 -14.14 7.83 -8.46
C ASP A 101 -12.95 8.76 -8.63
N PHE A 102 -12.79 9.67 -7.66
CA PHE A 102 -11.64 10.55 -7.64
C PHE A 102 -10.35 9.79 -7.39
N SER A 103 -9.34 10.04 -8.20
CA SER A 103 -8.01 9.43 -8.08
C SER A 103 -6.91 10.45 -8.37
N LYS A 104 -5.78 10.35 -7.66
CA LYS A 104 -4.62 11.20 -7.92
C LYS A 104 -3.31 10.49 -7.64
N TYR A 105 -2.35 10.67 -8.55
CA TYR A 105 -0.99 10.16 -8.47
C TYR A 105 -0.04 11.25 -7.94
N GLY A 106 0.92 10.86 -7.07
CA GLY A 106 2.08 11.66 -6.72
C GLY A 106 1.77 12.99 -6.01
N ASP A 107 0.65 13.04 -5.26
CA ASP A 107 0.32 14.22 -4.46
C ASP A 107 1.45 14.53 -3.46
N PRO A 108 1.94 15.80 -3.36
CA PRO A 108 3.06 16.13 -2.48
C PRO A 108 2.86 15.81 -1.01
N ILE A 109 1.63 15.88 -0.49
CA ILE A 109 1.32 15.52 0.90
C ILE A 109 1.41 14.00 1.08
N MET A 110 0.86 13.23 0.14
CA MET A 110 0.90 11.78 0.18
C MET A 110 2.30 11.22 -0.11
N ASP A 111 3.05 11.83 -1.01
CA ASP A 111 4.47 11.49 -1.25
C ASP A 111 5.36 11.86 -0.04
N THR A 112 5.00 12.90 0.73
CA THR A 112 5.65 13.19 2.02
C THR A 112 5.38 12.06 3.03
N LEU A 113 4.14 11.59 3.12
CA LEU A 113 3.80 10.44 3.97
C LEU A 113 4.56 9.17 3.53
N LEU A 114 4.63 8.90 2.23
CA LEU A 114 5.42 7.82 1.64
C LEU A 114 6.88 7.87 2.10
N SER A 115 7.51 9.05 2.00
CA SER A 115 8.90 9.27 2.38
C SER A 115 9.13 9.08 3.89
N LEU A 116 8.26 9.64 4.72
CA LEU A 116 8.36 9.55 6.19
C LEU A 116 8.13 8.12 6.68
N SER A 117 7.32 7.35 5.98
CA SER A 117 7.01 5.96 6.34
C SER A 117 8.12 4.96 6.02
N LEU A 118 9.11 5.32 5.19
CA LEU A 118 10.11 4.38 4.65
C LEU A 118 10.83 3.56 5.73
N GLU A 119 11.33 4.21 6.79
CA GLU A 119 12.07 3.50 7.84
C GLU A 119 11.17 2.49 8.59
N GLN A 120 9.94 2.88 8.86
CA GLN A 120 8.96 2.00 9.50
C GLN A 120 8.61 0.83 8.58
N MET A 121 8.39 1.08 7.30
CA MET A 121 8.14 0.05 6.30
C MET A 121 9.28 -0.96 6.21
N GLN A 122 10.53 -0.52 6.16
CA GLN A 122 11.70 -1.41 6.18
C GLN A 122 11.76 -2.27 7.45
N THR A 123 11.35 -1.72 8.58
CA THR A 123 11.27 -2.47 9.85
C THR A 123 10.17 -3.53 9.82
N LEU A 124 8.98 -3.19 9.28
CA LEU A 124 7.81 -4.05 9.24
C LEU A 124 7.90 -5.17 8.18
N THR A 125 8.75 -5.00 7.17
CA THR A 125 8.96 -5.99 6.10
C THR A 125 10.31 -6.72 6.21
N ALA A 126 11.21 -6.25 7.09
CA ALA A 126 12.62 -6.67 7.19
C ALA A 126 13.39 -6.57 5.84
N THR A 127 13.01 -5.62 4.98
CA THR A 127 13.55 -5.45 3.62
C THR A 127 14.04 -4.02 3.44
N GLU A 128 15.20 -3.82 2.79
CA GLU A 128 15.61 -2.49 2.33
C GLU A 128 14.73 -2.07 1.15
N LEU A 129 14.11 -0.89 1.27
CA LEU A 129 13.12 -0.40 0.32
C LEU A 129 13.53 0.92 -0.32
N VAL A 130 13.05 1.16 -1.54
CA VAL A 130 13.02 2.47 -2.19
C VAL A 130 11.57 2.90 -2.40
N PRO A 131 11.20 4.15 -2.08
CA PRO A 131 9.87 4.65 -2.36
C PRO A 131 9.68 4.83 -3.87
N THR A 132 8.50 4.45 -4.37
CA THR A 132 8.13 4.64 -5.78
C THR A 132 7.16 5.79 -5.96
N TYR A 133 5.91 5.66 -5.54
CA TYR A 133 4.92 6.73 -5.62
C TYR A 133 3.80 6.52 -4.62
N SER A 134 3.06 7.58 -4.34
CA SER A 134 1.77 7.52 -3.67
C SER A 134 0.63 7.61 -4.70
N TYR A 135 -0.48 6.98 -4.38
CA TYR A 135 -1.72 7.11 -5.12
C TYR A 135 -2.87 7.16 -4.13
N HIS A 136 -3.84 8.03 -4.32
CA HIS A 136 -5.00 8.03 -3.44
C HIS A 136 -6.30 8.09 -4.20
N ARG A 137 -7.35 7.57 -3.57
CA ARG A 137 -8.70 7.50 -4.13
C ARG A 137 -9.75 7.88 -3.12
N LEU A 138 -10.83 8.49 -3.60
CA LEU A 138 -12.08 8.64 -2.89
C LEU A 138 -13.13 7.80 -3.61
N TYR A 139 -13.35 6.60 -3.12
CA TYR A 139 -14.35 5.69 -3.63
C TYR A 139 -15.77 6.13 -3.25
N THR A 140 -16.74 5.85 -4.09
CA THR A 140 -18.15 6.18 -3.90
C THR A 140 -19.05 4.93 -3.86
N THR A 141 -20.31 5.07 -3.47
CA THR A 141 -21.26 3.95 -3.37
C THR A 141 -21.32 3.15 -4.68
N GLY A 142 -21.19 1.85 -4.56
CA GLY A 142 -21.26 0.90 -5.69
C GLY A 142 -19.93 0.56 -6.31
N THR A 143 -18.86 1.29 -6.00
CA THR A 143 -17.51 0.95 -6.52
C THR A 143 -17.05 -0.38 -5.99
N GLU A 144 -16.53 -1.19 -6.89
CA GLU A 144 -15.82 -2.43 -6.59
C GLU A 144 -14.41 -2.38 -7.17
N LEU A 145 -13.48 -3.14 -6.63
CA LEU A 145 -12.18 -3.37 -7.24
C LEU A 145 -12.11 -4.83 -7.68
N GLU A 146 -11.97 -5.04 -8.96
CA GLU A 146 -11.82 -6.38 -9.51
C GLU A 146 -10.62 -7.12 -8.92
N ARG A 147 -10.70 -8.43 -8.84
CA ARG A 147 -9.60 -9.27 -8.36
C ARG A 147 -8.40 -9.18 -9.29
N HIS A 148 -7.30 -8.63 -8.80
CA HIS A 148 -6.08 -8.37 -9.56
C HIS A 148 -4.82 -8.59 -8.71
N SER A 149 -3.66 -8.48 -9.33
CA SER A 149 -2.36 -8.22 -8.70
C SER A 149 -1.78 -6.96 -9.30
N ASP A 150 -0.90 -6.33 -8.56
CA ASP A 150 -0.31 -5.04 -8.92
C ASP A 150 0.78 -5.15 -9.99
N ARG A 151 1.16 -3.99 -10.55
CA ARG A 151 2.30 -3.82 -11.45
C ARG A 151 3.64 -3.77 -10.68
N PRO A 152 4.80 -3.97 -11.35
CA PRO A 152 6.13 -4.00 -10.72
C PRO A 152 6.46 -2.83 -9.80
N SER A 153 6.07 -1.59 -10.15
CA SER A 153 6.30 -0.42 -9.28
C SER A 153 5.54 -0.47 -7.94
N CYS A 154 4.69 -1.46 -7.75
CA CYS A 154 3.89 -1.73 -6.56
C CYS A 154 4.29 -3.07 -5.92
N GLU A 155 5.58 -3.45 -5.99
CA GLU A 155 6.08 -4.73 -5.45
C GLU A 155 5.73 -4.89 -3.98
N ILE A 156 6.02 -3.88 -3.17
CA ILE A 156 5.58 -3.76 -1.78
C ILE A 156 4.56 -2.64 -1.73
N SER A 157 3.32 -3.05 -1.73
CA SER A 157 2.17 -2.14 -1.72
C SER A 157 1.63 -1.94 -0.33
N THR A 158 0.99 -0.80 -0.13
CA THR A 158 0.16 -0.58 1.05
C THR A 158 -1.21 -0.07 0.65
N THR A 159 -2.21 -0.32 1.50
CA THR A 159 -3.46 0.42 1.50
C THR A 159 -3.70 0.93 2.92
N LEU A 160 -3.76 2.24 3.06
CA LEU A 160 -3.96 2.95 4.33
C LEU A 160 -5.34 3.58 4.32
N CYS A 161 -6.20 3.19 5.27
CA CYS A 161 -7.52 3.76 5.42
C CYS A 161 -7.42 5.18 6.01
N LEU A 162 -7.88 6.19 5.29
CA LEU A 162 -7.92 7.58 5.77
C LEU A 162 -9.22 7.90 6.49
N GLY A 163 -10.35 7.41 5.96
CA GLY A 163 -11.67 7.65 6.52
C GLY A 163 -12.77 7.22 5.58
N TYR A 164 -13.99 7.18 6.10
CA TYR A 164 -15.18 6.79 5.33
C TYR A 164 -16.46 7.40 5.94
N ASP A 165 -17.50 7.54 5.12
CA ASP A 165 -18.84 7.88 5.53
C ASP A 165 -19.79 6.70 5.23
N ASN A 166 -20.20 6.01 6.30
CA ASN A 166 -21.13 4.88 6.26
C ASN A 166 -22.53 5.27 6.72
N SER A 167 -22.87 6.55 6.76
CA SER A 167 -24.17 7.03 7.31
C SER A 167 -25.40 6.54 6.53
N ASN A 168 -25.22 5.99 5.32
CA ASN A 168 -26.25 5.33 4.53
C ASN A 168 -26.31 3.80 4.72
N VAL A 169 -25.41 3.21 5.48
CA VAL A 169 -25.42 1.78 5.81
C VAL A 169 -26.31 1.55 7.02
N ASP A 170 -27.19 0.57 6.97
CA ASP A 170 -28.05 0.21 8.10
C ASP A 170 -27.22 -0.35 9.26
N ALA A 171 -26.87 0.52 10.21
CA ALA A 171 -26.07 0.17 11.38
C ALA A 171 -26.77 -0.83 12.32
N SER A 172 -28.11 -0.99 12.24
CA SER A 172 -28.82 -2.02 13.02
C SER A 172 -28.54 -3.42 12.50
N ARG A 173 -28.28 -3.54 11.22
CA ARG A 173 -27.98 -4.80 10.52
C ARG A 173 -26.48 -5.04 10.32
N TYR A 174 -25.70 -3.95 10.15
CA TYR A 174 -24.27 -3.99 9.85
C TYR A 174 -23.51 -2.96 10.71
N PRO A 175 -23.43 -3.14 12.04
CA PRO A 175 -22.94 -2.12 12.97
C PRO A 175 -21.48 -1.75 12.78
N ASP A 176 -20.66 -2.69 12.31
CA ASP A 176 -19.21 -2.53 12.16
C ASP A 176 -18.73 -2.66 10.70
N TRP A 177 -19.63 -2.39 9.74
CA TRP A 177 -19.26 -2.47 8.34
C TRP A 177 -18.21 -1.41 7.95
N ASP A 178 -17.08 -1.83 7.37
CA ASP A 178 -15.92 -1.00 7.08
C ASP A 178 -15.28 -1.26 5.70
N TRP A 179 -16.03 -1.91 4.79
CA TRP A 179 -15.59 -2.21 3.42
C TRP A 179 -14.23 -2.94 3.35
N PRO A 180 -14.16 -4.19 3.76
CA PRO A 180 -12.91 -4.93 3.86
C PRO A 180 -12.21 -5.07 2.52
N MET A 181 -10.86 -5.12 2.56
CA MET A 181 -10.06 -5.59 1.43
C MET A 181 -9.91 -7.10 1.54
N TYR A 182 -10.12 -7.80 0.44
CA TYR A 182 -9.87 -9.23 0.36
C TYR A 182 -8.48 -9.51 -0.18
N ILE A 183 -7.78 -10.45 0.45
CA ILE A 183 -6.53 -11.03 -0.02
C ILE A 183 -6.72 -12.52 -0.21
N GLU A 184 -6.17 -13.08 -1.29
CA GLU A 184 -6.12 -14.52 -1.51
C GLU A 184 -4.74 -15.05 -1.16
N GLU A 185 -4.67 -15.94 -0.17
CA GLU A 185 -3.44 -16.61 0.25
C GLU A 185 -3.04 -17.69 -0.75
N LYS A 186 -1.82 -18.22 -0.65
CA LYS A 186 -1.28 -19.22 -1.57
C LYS A 186 -2.07 -20.53 -1.63
N ASP A 187 -2.79 -20.88 -0.57
CA ASP A 187 -3.66 -22.04 -0.51
C ASP A 187 -5.06 -21.82 -1.09
N GLY A 188 -5.33 -20.60 -1.61
CA GLY A 188 -6.61 -20.16 -2.16
C GLY A 188 -7.59 -19.65 -1.11
N THR A 189 -7.19 -19.54 0.15
CA THR A 189 -8.03 -18.96 1.21
C THR A 189 -8.22 -17.46 0.95
N LYS A 190 -9.48 -17.01 0.97
CA LYS A 190 -9.88 -15.62 0.77
C LYS A 190 -10.16 -14.97 2.11
N LEU A 191 -9.36 -14.01 2.48
CA LEU A 191 -9.43 -13.35 3.78
C LEU A 191 -9.96 -11.92 3.65
N PRO A 192 -11.10 -11.57 4.27
CA PRO A 192 -11.51 -10.18 4.43
C PRO A 192 -10.66 -9.51 5.52
N ILE A 193 -9.99 -8.43 5.17
CA ILE A 193 -9.17 -7.67 6.11
C ILE A 193 -9.85 -6.33 6.38
N HIS A 194 -10.30 -6.18 7.61
CA HIS A 194 -11.02 -5.01 8.10
C HIS A 194 -10.07 -3.90 8.51
N MET A 195 -10.37 -2.64 8.15
CA MET A 195 -9.55 -1.48 8.46
C MET A 195 -10.39 -0.34 9.03
N LYS A 196 -9.86 0.29 10.07
CA LYS A 196 -10.36 1.56 10.61
C LYS A 196 -9.46 2.71 10.15
N PRO A 197 -9.93 3.97 10.21
CA PRO A 197 -9.08 5.11 9.90
C PRO A 197 -7.75 5.08 10.67
N GLY A 198 -6.65 5.15 9.94
CA GLY A 198 -5.28 5.02 10.43
C GLY A 198 -4.68 3.61 10.32
N ASP A 199 -5.47 2.56 10.06
CA ASP A 199 -4.97 1.20 9.84
C ASP A 199 -4.40 1.04 8.42
N MET A 200 -3.35 0.23 8.29
CA MET A 200 -2.70 -0.06 7.02
C MET A 200 -2.52 -1.56 6.81
N ILE A 201 -2.71 -2.02 5.59
CA ILE A 201 -2.28 -3.33 5.13
C ILE A 201 -1.03 -3.12 4.28
N ILE A 202 0.02 -3.90 4.55
CA ILE A 202 1.23 -4.01 3.74
C ILE A 202 1.17 -5.36 3.04
N TYR A 203 1.41 -5.42 1.73
CA TYR A 203 1.31 -6.68 0.98
C TYR A 203 2.24 -6.68 -0.23
N ARG A 204 2.62 -7.88 -0.70
CA ARG A 204 3.34 -8.06 -1.96
C ARG A 204 2.35 -7.96 -3.11
N GLY A 205 2.25 -6.76 -3.67
CA GLY A 205 1.24 -6.41 -4.68
C GLY A 205 1.33 -7.25 -5.95
N CYS A 206 2.53 -7.59 -6.40
CA CYS A 206 2.76 -8.43 -7.58
C CYS A 206 2.40 -9.90 -7.36
N ASP A 207 2.46 -10.39 -6.11
CA ASP A 207 2.36 -11.82 -5.77
C ASP A 207 0.96 -12.21 -5.32
N LEU A 208 0.23 -11.31 -4.62
CA LEU A 208 -1.05 -11.61 -4.02
C LEU A 208 -2.22 -11.05 -4.82
N LYS A 209 -3.21 -11.89 -5.09
CA LYS A 209 -4.49 -11.44 -5.62
C LYS A 209 -5.28 -10.76 -4.53
N HIS A 210 -5.79 -9.56 -4.86
CA HIS A 210 -6.58 -8.77 -3.91
C HIS A 210 -7.70 -8.02 -4.64
N TRP A 211 -8.77 -7.68 -3.89
CA TRP A 211 -9.97 -7.03 -4.43
C TRP A 211 -10.82 -6.42 -3.32
N ARG A 212 -11.87 -5.71 -3.71
CA ARG A 212 -12.94 -5.26 -2.82
C ARG A 212 -14.29 -5.50 -3.48
N GLU A 213 -15.24 -6.00 -2.69
CA GLU A 213 -16.63 -6.11 -3.06
C GLU A 213 -17.29 -4.70 -3.18
N PRO A 214 -18.49 -4.55 -3.76
CA PRO A 214 -19.11 -3.24 -3.91
C PRO A 214 -19.22 -2.45 -2.60
N LEU A 215 -18.84 -1.17 -2.63
CA LEU A 215 -18.93 -0.25 -1.51
C LEU A 215 -20.41 0.09 -1.21
N TRP A 216 -20.86 -0.15 0.01
CA TRP A 216 -22.20 0.24 0.45
C TRP A 216 -22.24 1.62 1.11
N GLY A 217 -21.14 2.06 1.69
CA GLY A 217 -20.99 3.39 2.28
C GLY A 217 -21.11 4.50 1.23
N LYS A 218 -21.26 5.75 1.69
CA LYS A 218 -21.31 6.90 0.78
C LYS A 218 -19.95 7.15 0.12
N ASN A 219 -18.88 7.02 0.91
CA ASN A 219 -17.52 7.15 0.40
C ASN A 219 -16.51 6.46 1.31
N HIS A 220 -15.34 6.21 0.76
CA HIS A 220 -14.20 5.64 1.46
C HIS A 220 -12.89 6.16 0.84
N ALA A 221 -12.06 6.84 1.62
CA ALA A 221 -10.77 7.35 1.16
C ALA A 221 -9.62 6.42 1.56
N GLN A 222 -8.77 6.13 0.61
CA GLN A 222 -7.56 5.32 0.76
C GLN A 222 -6.36 6.06 0.17
N VAL A 223 -5.19 5.84 0.78
CA VAL A 223 -3.92 6.13 0.14
C VAL A 223 -3.10 4.85 0.02
N PHE A 224 -2.49 4.66 -1.12
CA PHE A 224 -1.59 3.59 -1.46
C PHE A 224 -0.17 4.17 -1.47
N LEU A 225 0.72 3.60 -0.67
CA LEU A 225 2.13 3.95 -0.61
C LEU A 225 2.90 2.77 -1.18
N HIS A 226 3.61 2.99 -2.27
CA HIS A 226 4.29 1.93 -3.00
C HIS A 226 5.79 2.01 -2.84
N TYR A 227 6.40 0.84 -2.73
CA TYR A 227 7.84 0.67 -2.57
C TYR A 227 8.33 -0.49 -3.44
N ASN A 228 9.61 -0.47 -3.79
CA ASN A 228 10.30 -1.62 -4.36
C ASN A 228 11.43 -2.08 -3.45
N GLU A 229 11.83 -3.35 -3.55
CA GLU A 229 13.04 -3.84 -2.90
C GLU A 229 14.26 -3.15 -3.50
N LYS A 230 15.09 -2.56 -2.65
CA LYS A 230 16.32 -1.88 -3.08
C LYS A 230 17.32 -2.88 -3.66
N GLY A 231 17.76 -2.62 -4.87
CA GLY A 231 18.63 -3.53 -5.60
C GLY A 231 17.94 -4.77 -6.17
N GLY A 232 16.60 -4.87 -6.04
CA GLY A 232 15.77 -5.92 -6.61
C GLY A 232 15.50 -5.75 -8.10
N GLU A 233 14.72 -6.68 -8.66
CA GLU A 233 14.35 -6.66 -10.09
C GLU A 233 13.59 -5.38 -10.48
N TYR A 234 12.72 -4.91 -9.57
CA TYR A 234 11.82 -3.78 -9.79
C TYR A 234 12.34 -2.45 -9.24
N ASP A 235 13.61 -2.38 -8.80
CA ASP A 235 14.20 -1.17 -8.22
C ASP A 235 14.19 0.00 -9.21
N ILE A 236 13.13 0.82 -9.15
CA ILE A 236 12.96 2.06 -9.90
C ILE A 236 12.56 3.17 -8.91
N PRO A 237 13.54 3.86 -8.29
CA PRO A 237 13.25 4.91 -7.32
C PRO A 237 12.30 5.97 -7.90
N TYR A 238 11.36 6.42 -7.07
CA TYR A 238 10.37 7.46 -7.38
C TYR A 238 9.52 7.18 -8.63
N ASP A 239 9.37 5.90 -8.99
CA ASP A 239 8.67 5.47 -10.21
C ASP A 239 9.25 6.10 -11.49
N GLY A 240 10.56 6.39 -11.49
CA GLY A 240 11.29 7.02 -12.59
C GLY A 240 11.16 8.54 -12.68
N ARG A 241 10.55 9.19 -11.70
CA ARG A 241 10.52 10.64 -11.53
C ARG A 241 11.84 11.15 -10.96
N PRO A 242 12.19 12.45 -11.12
CA PRO A 242 13.41 13.02 -10.52
C PRO A 242 13.44 12.93 -9.00
N LEU A 243 12.28 13.12 -8.34
CA LEU A 243 12.06 12.98 -6.90
C LEU A 243 10.55 12.86 -6.61
N LEU A 244 10.20 12.59 -5.36
CA LEU A 244 8.81 12.60 -4.89
C LEU A 244 8.19 14.00 -5.00
N GLY A 245 6.86 14.08 -5.12
CA GLY A 245 6.10 15.33 -5.25
C GLY A 245 5.96 15.83 -6.69
N PHE A 246 6.64 15.22 -7.66
CA PHE A 246 6.35 15.43 -9.08
C PHE A 246 5.24 14.48 -9.54
N ASP A 247 4.47 14.89 -10.52
CA ASP A 247 3.46 14.06 -11.16
C ASP A 247 4.06 13.04 -12.18
N ALA A 248 3.19 12.20 -12.74
CA ALA A 248 3.60 11.12 -13.63
C ALA A 248 4.25 11.60 -14.95
N SER A 249 3.99 12.85 -15.39
CA SER A 249 4.55 13.40 -16.64
C SER A 249 6.07 13.62 -16.56
N PHE A 250 6.63 13.67 -15.34
CA PHE A 250 8.08 13.82 -15.11
C PHE A 250 8.85 12.49 -15.11
N ARG A 251 8.20 11.35 -15.36
CA ARG A 251 8.90 10.08 -15.51
C ARG A 251 9.81 10.09 -16.74
N SER A 252 11.05 9.61 -16.60
CA SER A 252 11.99 9.55 -17.73
C SER A 252 11.56 8.47 -18.75
N GLU A 253 11.86 8.71 -20.03
CA GLU A 253 11.60 7.73 -21.11
C GLU A 253 12.31 6.39 -20.85
N GLU A 254 13.52 6.42 -20.30
CA GLU A 254 14.28 5.21 -19.92
C GLU A 254 13.52 4.40 -18.87
N SER A 255 13.04 5.07 -17.82
CA SER A 255 12.26 4.43 -16.76
C SER A 255 10.94 3.87 -17.27
N LEU A 256 10.21 4.60 -18.13
CA LEU A 256 8.98 4.13 -18.76
C LEU A 256 9.24 2.88 -19.62
N THR A 257 10.31 2.88 -20.42
CA THR A 257 10.69 1.73 -21.24
C THR A 257 11.01 0.51 -20.36
N ARG A 258 11.77 0.71 -19.28
CA ARG A 258 12.08 -0.35 -18.32
C ARG A 258 10.83 -0.88 -17.63
N GLN A 259 9.93 -0.01 -17.16
CA GLN A 259 8.67 -0.39 -16.54
C GLN A 259 7.80 -1.23 -17.48
N ASN A 260 7.58 -0.77 -18.71
CA ASN A 260 6.80 -1.50 -19.70
C ASN A 260 7.34 -2.91 -19.97
N LYS A 261 8.66 -3.08 -19.98
CA LYS A 261 9.29 -4.39 -20.11
C LYS A 261 9.00 -5.26 -18.87
N LEU A 262 9.20 -4.73 -17.68
CA LEU A 262 8.94 -5.44 -16.42
C LEU A 262 7.47 -5.84 -16.27
N ASP A 263 6.53 -4.96 -16.66
CA ASP A 263 5.10 -5.26 -16.68
C ASP A 263 4.80 -6.46 -17.60
N LYS A 264 5.37 -6.46 -18.79
CA LYS A 264 5.19 -7.57 -19.75
C LYS A 264 5.78 -8.87 -19.19
N ASP A 265 7.01 -8.82 -18.66
CA ASP A 265 7.69 -9.98 -18.10
C ASP A 265 6.90 -10.56 -16.90
N LEU A 266 6.33 -9.71 -16.04
CA LEU A 266 5.46 -10.13 -14.93
C LEU A 266 4.17 -10.78 -15.42
N GLN A 267 3.47 -10.19 -16.38
CA GLN A 267 2.25 -10.75 -16.97
C GLN A 267 2.50 -12.12 -17.60
N GLU A 268 3.61 -12.29 -18.32
CA GLU A 268 3.99 -13.58 -18.89
C GLU A 268 4.29 -14.64 -17.83
N ARG A 269 4.90 -14.27 -16.69
CA ARG A 269 5.12 -15.19 -15.55
C ARG A 269 3.80 -15.62 -14.94
N GLN A 270 2.92 -14.68 -14.61
CA GLN A 270 1.61 -14.96 -14.02
C GLN A 270 0.73 -15.81 -14.93
N ALA A 271 0.76 -15.59 -16.23
CA ALA A 271 0.03 -16.43 -17.20
C ALA A 271 0.54 -17.88 -17.23
N LYS A 272 1.85 -18.10 -17.12
CA LYS A 272 2.46 -19.43 -17.07
C LYS A 272 2.10 -20.17 -15.78
N GLU A 273 2.12 -19.50 -14.64
CA GLU A 273 1.72 -20.05 -13.34
C GLU A 273 0.26 -20.51 -13.37
N TYR A 274 -0.65 -19.64 -13.86
CA TYR A 274 -2.07 -19.98 -14.02
C TYR A 274 -2.31 -21.24 -14.87
N VAL A 275 -1.58 -21.38 -15.99
CA VAL A 275 -1.68 -22.58 -16.86
C VAL A 275 -1.16 -23.83 -16.15
N THR A 276 -0.12 -23.69 -15.32
CA THR A 276 0.48 -24.82 -14.60
C THR A 276 -0.45 -25.30 -13.48
N GLU A 277 -1.01 -24.41 -12.70
CA GLU A 277 -1.98 -24.72 -11.64
C GLU A 277 -3.23 -25.40 -12.18
N ASN A 278 -3.80 -24.89 -13.27
CA ASN A 278 -4.99 -25.50 -13.89
C ASN A 278 -4.70 -26.86 -14.54
N LYS A 279 -3.48 -27.13 -15.02
CA LYS A 279 -3.09 -28.47 -15.49
C LYS A 279 -2.98 -29.48 -14.37
N VAL A 280 -2.51 -29.08 -13.19
CA VAL A 280 -2.43 -29.96 -12.01
C VAL A 280 -3.83 -30.33 -11.53
N ILE A 281 -4.78 -29.41 -11.56
CA ILE A 281 -6.18 -29.68 -11.19
C ILE A 281 -6.84 -30.68 -12.16
N ASP A 282 -6.57 -30.61 -13.46
CA ASP A 282 -7.19 -31.51 -14.45
C ASP A 282 -6.62 -32.92 -14.41
N THR A 283 -5.36 -33.12 -14.00
CA THR A 283 -4.78 -34.46 -13.79
C THR A 283 -5.33 -35.15 -12.56
N SER A 284 -5.87 -34.44 -11.57
CA SER A 284 -6.53 -35.02 -10.38
C SER A 284 -7.95 -35.57 -10.67
N LYS A 285 -8.56 -35.17 -11.79
CA LYS A 285 -9.90 -35.66 -12.22
C LYS A 285 -9.89 -36.98 -13.00
N LYS A 286 -8.75 -37.60 -13.24
CA LYS A 286 -8.68 -38.98 -13.77
C LYS A 286 -8.68 -40.00 -12.62
N VAL A 287 -9.80 -40.16 -11.98
CA VAL A 287 -10.09 -41.32 -11.16
C VAL A 287 -11.32 -42.01 -11.76
N ILE A 288 -11.10 -42.96 -12.62
CA ILE A 288 -11.33 -44.41 -12.44
C ILE A 288 -12.81 -44.78 -12.35
N TYR A 289 -13.19 -45.50 -13.36
CA TYR A 289 -14.27 -46.48 -13.29
C TYR A 289 -13.68 -47.84 -12.83
#